data_5c80cf4f7879fafa104af598227d6831
#
_entry.id   5c80cf4f7879fafa104af598227d6831
#
_cell.length_a   1.000
_cell.length_b   1.000
_cell.length_c   1.000
_cell.angle_alpha   90.00
_cell.angle_beta   90.00
_cell.angle_gamma   90.00
#
_symmetry.space_group_name_H-M   'P 1'
#
loop_
_entity.id
_entity.type
_entity.pdbx_description
1 polymer ?
#
loop_
_entity_poly.entity_id
_entity_poly.type
_entity_poly.pdbx_seq_one_letter_code
_entity_poly.pdbx_strand_id
1 'polypeptide(L)'
;VSCVNALSESLIANVYREGKIWQQEYVRGKAKAPVAEIGKTNETGTEVTFKPDPEIFKQILEYDYDTLSLRMRELSYLNKGIIIEINDKRRKDDNGDFISETFQSKEGLKEFIHFLDENREAIIGDVISMEGEKNSVPVEVAMIYNTSFSENLQSYVNNINTHEGGTHLSGFRRGLTTTLKKYADSSGLLDKLKFDIAGDDFREGLTAIISVKVAEPQFEGQTKTKLGNRDVTSAVSQAVSEMLENYLEENPNDAKIIVQKVILAAQALSLIHISEPTRLGFI
;
A
#
# COMPACT_ATOMS: atom_id res chain seq x y z
N VAL A 1 -15.68 11.58 -8.84
CA VAL A 1 -16.15 12.19 -10.11
C VAL A 1 -16.61 13.62 -9.91
N SER A 2 -17.35 13.98 -8.84
CA SER A 2 -17.86 15.35 -8.62
C SER A 2 -16.76 16.42 -8.59
N CYS A 3 -15.66 16.19 -7.88
CA CYS A 3 -14.51 17.12 -7.87
C CYS A 3 -13.86 17.24 -9.25
N VAL A 4 -13.70 16.10 -9.96
CA VAL A 4 -13.15 16.09 -11.32
C VAL A 4 -14.04 16.94 -12.24
N ASN A 5 -15.36 16.77 -12.16
CA ASN A 5 -16.31 17.57 -12.94
C ASN A 5 -16.20 19.07 -12.65
N ALA A 6 -16.15 19.46 -11.36
CA ALA A 6 -16.03 20.87 -10.97
C ALA A 6 -14.71 21.52 -11.40
N LEU A 7 -13.63 20.74 -11.51
CA LEU A 7 -12.29 21.20 -11.90
C LEU A 7 -11.99 21.00 -13.41
N SER A 8 -12.98 20.60 -14.19
CA SER A 8 -12.84 20.38 -15.63
C SER A 8 -13.48 21.49 -16.46
N GLU A 9 -12.80 21.90 -17.52
CA GLU A 9 -13.38 22.77 -18.55
C GLU A 9 -14.60 22.08 -19.18
N SER A 10 -14.50 20.76 -19.44
CA SER A 10 -15.57 19.93 -19.94
C SER A 10 -15.50 18.52 -19.38
N LEU A 11 -16.66 17.90 -19.16
CA LEU A 11 -16.77 16.49 -18.80
C LEU A 11 -17.96 15.87 -19.53
N ILE A 12 -17.76 14.66 -20.07
CA ILE A 12 -18.79 13.86 -20.70
C ILE A 12 -18.83 12.50 -19.97
N ALA A 13 -19.99 12.10 -19.53
CA ALA A 13 -20.23 10.78 -18.97
C ALA A 13 -21.18 10.00 -19.87
N ASN A 14 -20.73 8.85 -20.37
CA ASN A 14 -21.53 7.89 -21.12
C ASN A 14 -21.77 6.67 -20.23
N VAL A 15 -23.03 6.30 -20.05
CA VAL A 15 -23.42 5.13 -19.25
C VAL A 15 -24.10 4.12 -20.18
N TYR A 16 -23.50 2.94 -20.28
CA TYR A 16 -23.97 1.80 -21.06
C TYR A 16 -24.77 0.90 -20.14
N ARG A 17 -26.10 0.94 -20.26
CA ARG A 17 -26.99 0.20 -19.37
C ARG A 17 -28.33 -0.11 -19.99
N GLU A 18 -28.85 -1.31 -19.75
CA GLU A 18 -30.21 -1.73 -20.14
C GLU A 18 -30.47 -1.59 -21.66
N GLY A 19 -29.44 -1.93 -22.46
CA GLY A 19 -29.52 -1.87 -23.93
C GLY A 19 -29.39 -0.46 -24.53
N LYS A 20 -29.09 0.56 -23.72
CA LYS A 20 -29.06 1.97 -24.11
C LYS A 20 -27.73 2.63 -23.71
N ILE A 21 -27.40 3.69 -24.43
CA ILE A 21 -26.29 4.59 -24.10
C ILE A 21 -26.91 5.91 -23.64
N TRP A 22 -26.67 6.24 -22.37
CA TRP A 22 -27.10 7.48 -21.75
C TRP A 22 -25.90 8.43 -21.68
N GLN A 23 -26.07 9.69 -22.10
CA GLN A 23 -25.03 10.70 -22.05
C GLN A 23 -25.44 11.90 -21.22
N GLN A 24 -24.49 12.42 -20.46
CA GLN A 24 -24.58 13.70 -19.75
C GLN A 24 -23.32 14.52 -20.00
N GLU A 25 -23.50 15.77 -20.45
CA GLU A 25 -22.40 16.70 -20.66
C GLU A 25 -22.39 17.80 -19.61
N TYR A 26 -21.18 18.20 -19.21
CA TYR A 26 -20.94 19.25 -18.23
C TYR A 26 -19.89 20.25 -18.73
N VAL A 27 -20.01 21.48 -18.28
CA VAL A 27 -19.01 22.54 -18.43
C VAL A 27 -18.78 23.17 -17.06
N ARG A 28 -17.55 23.08 -16.56
CA ARG A 28 -17.16 23.61 -15.25
C ARG A 28 -18.14 23.20 -14.14
N GLY A 29 -18.46 21.92 -14.08
CA GLY A 29 -19.36 21.32 -13.10
C GLY A 29 -20.85 21.51 -13.35
N LYS A 30 -21.25 22.29 -14.34
CA LYS A 30 -22.67 22.56 -14.65
C LYS A 30 -23.14 21.72 -15.82
N ALA A 31 -24.26 21.00 -15.65
CA ALA A 31 -24.87 20.24 -16.73
C ALA A 31 -25.33 21.17 -17.87
N LYS A 32 -25.02 20.84 -19.12
CA LYS A 32 -25.47 21.58 -20.30
C LYS A 32 -26.93 21.33 -20.62
N ALA A 33 -27.39 20.08 -20.42
CA ALA A 33 -28.74 19.62 -20.71
C ALA A 33 -29.10 18.46 -19.77
N PRO A 34 -30.36 18.06 -19.67
CA PRO A 34 -30.74 16.80 -19.02
C PRO A 34 -30.05 15.58 -19.67
N VAL A 35 -29.92 14.49 -18.89
CA VAL A 35 -29.46 13.20 -19.43
C VAL A 35 -30.29 12.78 -20.65
N ALA A 36 -29.62 12.34 -21.71
CA ALA A 36 -30.25 11.92 -22.95
C ALA A 36 -29.82 10.53 -23.39
N GLU A 37 -30.74 9.78 -24.01
CA GLU A 37 -30.42 8.54 -24.71
C GLU A 37 -29.79 8.92 -26.07
N ILE A 38 -28.56 8.46 -26.34
CA ILE A 38 -27.82 8.77 -27.56
C ILE A 38 -27.64 7.57 -28.48
N GLY A 39 -27.96 6.37 -28.02
CA GLY A 39 -27.82 5.16 -28.82
C GLY A 39 -28.21 3.88 -28.09
N LYS A 40 -28.01 2.74 -28.78
CA LYS A 40 -28.23 1.39 -28.24
C LYS A 40 -26.89 0.66 -28.12
N THR A 41 -26.79 -0.25 -27.14
CA THR A 41 -25.60 -1.06 -26.88
C THR A 41 -25.98 -2.42 -26.30
N ASN A 42 -25.09 -3.40 -26.49
CA ASN A 42 -25.17 -4.68 -25.79
C ASN A 42 -24.15 -4.75 -24.64
N GLU A 43 -23.37 -3.70 -24.43
CA GLU A 43 -22.35 -3.61 -23.41
C GLU A 43 -22.88 -2.96 -22.14
N THR A 44 -22.19 -3.19 -21.03
CA THR A 44 -22.45 -2.52 -19.75
C THR A 44 -21.16 -1.85 -19.28
N GLY A 45 -21.30 -0.62 -18.77
CA GLY A 45 -20.12 0.10 -18.28
C GLY A 45 -20.35 1.61 -18.19
N THR A 46 -19.29 2.33 -17.84
CA THR A 46 -19.28 3.78 -17.77
C THR A 46 -18.00 4.31 -18.38
N GLU A 47 -18.14 5.28 -19.27
CA GLU A 47 -17.04 6.04 -19.85
C GLU A 47 -17.09 7.48 -19.34
N VAL A 48 -15.97 8.00 -18.87
CA VAL A 48 -15.86 9.40 -18.43
C VAL A 48 -14.71 10.05 -19.17
N THR A 49 -15.05 11.03 -20.00
CA THR A 49 -14.08 11.86 -20.71
C THR A 49 -14.06 13.25 -20.08
N PHE A 50 -12.89 13.76 -19.71
CA PHE A 50 -12.79 15.09 -19.14
C PHE A 50 -11.53 15.82 -19.60
N LYS A 51 -11.59 17.14 -19.57
CA LYS A 51 -10.48 18.03 -19.86
C LYS A 51 -10.27 18.95 -18.65
N PRO A 52 -9.09 18.91 -17.98
CA PRO A 52 -8.79 19.82 -16.87
C PRO A 52 -8.94 21.28 -17.28
N ASP A 53 -9.45 22.12 -16.37
CA ASP A 53 -9.65 23.54 -16.67
C ASP A 53 -8.31 24.31 -16.59
N PRO A 54 -7.83 24.90 -17.70
CA PRO A 54 -6.56 25.63 -17.73
C PRO A 54 -6.60 26.93 -16.91
N GLU A 55 -7.79 27.43 -16.53
CA GLU A 55 -7.89 28.57 -15.61
C GLU A 55 -7.54 28.19 -14.18
N ILE A 56 -7.74 26.91 -13.83
CA ILE A 56 -7.44 26.35 -12.50
C ILE A 56 -6.02 25.75 -12.51
N PHE A 57 -5.71 24.90 -13.48
CA PHE A 57 -4.43 24.22 -13.62
C PHE A 57 -3.48 25.01 -14.54
N LYS A 58 -2.77 25.99 -13.97
CA LYS A 58 -1.92 26.92 -14.75
C LYS A 58 -0.50 26.43 -14.99
N GLN A 59 0.01 25.51 -14.15
CA GLN A 59 1.40 25.11 -14.18
C GLN A 59 1.63 23.76 -14.83
N ILE A 60 0.68 22.81 -14.69
CA ILE A 60 0.78 21.45 -15.21
C ILE A 60 -0.49 21.17 -16.02
N LEU A 61 -0.33 21.10 -17.35
CA LEU A 61 -1.43 20.84 -18.29
C LEU A 61 -1.37 19.44 -18.89
N GLU A 62 -0.26 18.74 -18.73
CA GLU A 62 -0.05 17.41 -19.27
C GLU A 62 0.06 16.37 -18.16
N TYR A 63 -0.56 15.22 -18.40
CA TYR A 63 -0.42 14.06 -17.53
C TYR A 63 0.96 13.42 -17.71
N ASP A 64 1.62 13.11 -16.60
CA ASP A 64 2.82 12.31 -16.57
C ASP A 64 2.47 10.82 -16.65
N TYR A 65 2.95 10.16 -17.71
CA TYR A 65 2.62 8.77 -17.98
C TYR A 65 3.18 7.83 -16.91
N ASP A 66 4.43 8.05 -16.51
CA ASP A 66 5.12 7.14 -15.58
C ASP A 66 4.47 7.18 -14.19
N THR A 67 4.07 8.36 -13.74
CA THR A 67 3.32 8.54 -12.49
C THR A 67 1.97 7.82 -12.54
N LEU A 68 1.24 7.92 -13.65
CA LEU A 68 -0.05 7.24 -13.82
C LEU A 68 0.12 5.73 -13.94
N SER A 69 1.09 5.26 -14.73
CA SER A 69 1.41 3.84 -14.92
C SER A 69 1.76 3.19 -13.58
N LEU A 70 2.65 3.82 -12.79
CA LEU A 70 2.99 3.33 -11.44
C LEU A 70 1.74 3.21 -10.56
N ARG A 71 0.86 4.22 -10.58
CA ARG A 71 -0.36 4.20 -9.78
C ARG A 71 -1.36 3.14 -10.23
N MET A 72 -1.49 2.89 -11.54
CA MET A 72 -2.33 1.82 -12.07
C MET A 72 -1.80 0.44 -11.67
N ARG A 73 -0.49 0.27 -11.69
CA ARG A 73 0.19 -0.94 -11.22
C ARG A 73 -0.09 -1.19 -9.74
N GLU A 74 0.08 -0.19 -8.87
CA GLU A 74 -0.27 -0.30 -7.44
C GLU A 74 -1.74 -0.72 -7.24
N LEU A 75 -2.66 -0.08 -7.96
CA LEU A 75 -4.08 -0.40 -7.88
C LEU A 75 -4.40 -1.83 -8.31
N SER A 76 -3.68 -2.38 -9.29
CA SER A 76 -3.84 -3.77 -9.71
C SER A 76 -3.43 -4.76 -8.62
N TYR A 77 -2.37 -4.45 -7.86
CA TYR A 77 -1.94 -5.25 -6.71
C TYR A 77 -2.91 -5.17 -5.53
N LEU A 78 -3.47 -3.98 -5.27
CA LEU A 78 -4.44 -3.76 -4.19
C LEU A 78 -5.83 -4.34 -4.47
N ASN A 79 -6.09 -4.76 -5.72
CA ASN A 79 -7.39 -5.28 -6.15
C ASN A 79 -7.17 -6.51 -7.05
N LYS A 80 -7.01 -7.66 -6.44
CA LYS A 80 -6.78 -8.95 -7.14
C LYS A 80 -7.81 -9.18 -8.26
N GLY A 81 -7.32 -9.54 -9.44
CA GLY A 81 -8.15 -9.92 -10.59
C GLY A 81 -8.68 -8.77 -11.45
N ILE A 82 -8.56 -7.52 -11.02
CA ILE A 82 -8.92 -6.37 -11.86
C ILE A 82 -7.88 -6.21 -12.98
N ILE A 83 -8.35 -5.95 -14.18
CA ILE A 83 -7.50 -5.57 -15.33
C ILE A 83 -7.57 -4.06 -15.47
N ILE A 84 -6.42 -3.40 -15.46
CA ILE A 84 -6.27 -1.96 -15.67
C ILE A 84 -5.39 -1.75 -16.88
N GLU A 85 -5.87 -0.98 -17.85
CA GLU A 85 -5.13 -0.63 -19.05
C GLU A 85 -4.91 0.88 -19.10
N ILE A 86 -3.69 1.30 -19.44
CA ILE A 86 -3.34 2.70 -19.71
C ILE A 86 -2.82 2.84 -21.13
N ASN A 87 -3.36 3.80 -21.86
CA ASN A 87 -2.98 4.10 -23.25
C ASN A 87 -2.59 5.58 -23.37
N ASP A 88 -1.34 5.88 -23.75
CA ASP A 88 -0.90 7.23 -24.09
C ASP A 88 -0.95 7.46 -25.60
N LYS A 89 -2.00 8.13 -26.04
CA LYS A 89 -2.20 8.46 -27.47
C LYS A 89 -1.38 9.66 -27.96
N ARG A 90 -0.52 10.23 -27.12
CA ARG A 90 0.38 11.35 -27.47
C ARG A 90 1.71 10.85 -28.06
N ARG A 91 2.13 9.65 -27.64
CA ARG A 91 3.42 9.06 -27.99
C ARG A 91 3.23 7.70 -28.67
N LYS A 92 4.16 7.39 -29.56
CA LYS A 92 4.23 6.09 -30.22
C LYS A 92 5.54 5.41 -29.88
N ASP A 93 5.52 4.10 -29.84
CA ASP A 93 6.70 3.27 -29.73
C ASP A 93 7.48 3.17 -31.06
N ASP A 94 8.57 2.40 -31.07
CA ASP A 94 9.42 2.19 -32.24
C ASP A 94 8.69 1.44 -33.38
N ASN A 95 7.58 0.75 -33.09
CA ASN A 95 6.76 0.04 -34.07
C ASN A 95 5.68 0.94 -34.68
N GLY A 96 5.47 2.13 -34.14
CA GLY A 96 4.44 3.08 -34.58
C GLY A 96 3.10 2.93 -33.85
N ASP A 97 3.01 2.08 -32.84
CA ASP A 97 1.84 1.87 -32.02
C ASP A 97 1.82 2.86 -30.83
N PHE A 98 0.64 3.18 -30.31
CA PHE A 98 0.53 4.02 -29.12
C PHE A 98 1.08 3.25 -27.90
N ILE A 99 1.76 3.99 -27.00
CA ILE A 99 2.27 3.42 -25.75
C ILE A 99 1.08 2.91 -24.92
N SER A 100 1.09 1.63 -24.61
CA SER A 100 0.04 0.95 -23.86
C SER A 100 0.65 -0.04 -22.87
N GLU A 101 0.10 -0.06 -21.65
CA GLU A 101 0.43 -1.06 -20.63
C GLU A 101 -0.85 -1.63 -20.01
N THR A 102 -0.82 -2.92 -19.72
CA THR A 102 -1.93 -3.61 -19.02
C THR A 102 -1.42 -4.20 -17.72
N PHE A 103 -2.11 -3.89 -16.64
CA PHE A 103 -1.80 -4.37 -15.28
C PHE A 103 -2.89 -5.31 -14.80
N GLN A 104 -2.49 -6.46 -14.30
CA GLN A 104 -3.35 -7.42 -13.64
C GLN A 104 -2.51 -8.19 -12.62
N SER A 105 -3.01 -8.32 -11.39
CA SER A 105 -2.39 -9.16 -10.36
C SER A 105 -3.34 -10.29 -9.98
N LYS A 106 -2.78 -11.50 -9.81
CA LYS A 106 -3.50 -12.68 -9.34
C LYS A 106 -3.27 -12.91 -7.85
N GLU A 107 -2.08 -12.59 -7.36
CA GLU A 107 -1.67 -12.81 -5.97
C GLU A 107 -1.69 -11.53 -5.11
N GLY A 108 -2.02 -10.37 -5.71
CA GLY A 108 -2.24 -9.13 -5.00
C GLY A 108 -1.01 -8.59 -4.28
N LEU A 109 -1.10 -8.41 -2.95
CA LEU A 109 -0.01 -7.84 -2.15
C LEU A 109 1.28 -8.68 -2.18
N LYS A 110 1.20 -9.98 -2.45
CA LYS A 110 2.37 -10.83 -2.60
C LYS A 110 3.22 -10.41 -3.80
N GLU A 111 2.58 -10.21 -4.97
CA GLU A 111 3.26 -9.69 -6.16
C GLU A 111 3.77 -8.26 -5.93
N PHE A 112 3.05 -7.47 -5.14
CA PHE A 112 3.48 -6.11 -4.82
C PHE A 112 4.75 -6.10 -3.96
N ILE A 113 4.89 -7.01 -3.00
CA ILE A 113 6.14 -7.18 -2.24
C ILE A 113 7.30 -7.54 -3.18
N HIS A 114 7.11 -8.49 -4.10
CA HIS A 114 8.16 -8.83 -5.07
C HIS A 114 8.58 -7.63 -5.92
N PHE A 115 7.63 -6.79 -6.33
CA PHE A 115 7.94 -5.55 -7.05
C PHE A 115 8.73 -4.54 -6.20
N LEU A 116 8.35 -4.35 -4.92
CA LEU A 116 9.05 -3.42 -4.01
C LEU A 116 10.44 -3.91 -3.59
N ASP A 117 10.65 -5.21 -3.61
CA ASP A 117 11.86 -5.87 -3.10
C ASP A 117 12.74 -6.46 -4.21
N GLU A 118 12.43 -6.14 -5.49
CA GLU A 118 13.07 -6.68 -6.69
C GLU A 118 14.62 -6.64 -6.65
N ASN A 119 15.16 -5.59 -6.03
CA ASN A 119 16.62 -5.36 -5.95
C ASN A 119 17.21 -5.75 -4.58
N ARG A 120 16.52 -6.54 -3.78
CA ARG A 120 16.97 -6.97 -2.45
C ARG A 120 17.01 -8.49 -2.36
N GLU A 121 17.92 -9.00 -1.55
CA GLU A 121 18.07 -10.43 -1.30
C GLU A 121 17.21 -10.83 -0.11
N ALA A 122 16.21 -11.68 -0.35
CA ALA A 122 15.34 -12.23 0.69
C ALA A 122 16.09 -13.23 1.57
N ILE A 123 15.81 -13.22 2.88
CA ILE A 123 16.40 -14.19 3.83
C ILE A 123 15.47 -15.36 4.16
N ILE A 124 14.19 -15.26 3.79
CA ILE A 124 13.18 -16.33 3.90
C ILE A 124 12.72 -16.75 2.51
N GLY A 125 12.17 -17.97 2.40
CA GLY A 125 11.93 -18.60 1.10
C GLY A 125 10.81 -17.98 0.27
N ASP A 126 9.81 -17.38 0.90
CA ASP A 126 8.65 -16.78 0.21
C ASP A 126 8.08 -15.60 1.01
N VAL A 127 7.23 -14.79 0.35
CA VAL A 127 6.50 -13.70 0.99
C VAL A 127 5.47 -14.24 1.97
N ILE A 128 5.51 -13.76 3.19
CA ILE A 128 4.48 -14.01 4.21
C ILE A 128 3.24 -13.21 3.82
N SER A 129 2.17 -13.89 3.45
CA SER A 129 0.89 -13.27 3.09
C SER A 129 -0.19 -13.72 4.06
N MET A 130 -0.88 -12.76 4.65
CA MET A 130 -1.85 -12.98 5.72
C MET A 130 -3.10 -12.14 5.48
N GLU A 131 -4.27 -12.75 5.65
CA GLU A 131 -5.57 -12.08 5.55
C GLU A 131 -6.39 -12.44 6.79
N GLY A 132 -7.05 -11.44 7.38
CA GLY A 132 -7.90 -11.63 8.55
C GLY A 132 -8.83 -10.46 8.79
N GLU A 133 -9.71 -10.60 9.78
CA GLU A 133 -10.66 -9.56 10.16
C GLU A 133 -10.81 -9.50 11.68
N LYS A 134 -10.81 -8.31 12.24
CA LYS A 134 -11.14 -8.03 13.64
C LYS A 134 -12.00 -6.79 13.73
N ASN A 135 -13.03 -6.85 14.56
CA ASN A 135 -13.99 -5.75 14.79
C ASN A 135 -14.54 -5.17 13.47
N SER A 136 -14.87 -6.04 12.51
CA SER A 136 -15.32 -5.65 11.15
C SER A 136 -14.31 -4.80 10.37
N VAL A 137 -13.03 -4.90 10.68
CA VAL A 137 -11.94 -4.32 9.92
C VAL A 137 -11.19 -5.45 9.21
N PRO A 138 -11.37 -5.64 7.90
CA PRO A 138 -10.55 -6.52 7.09
C PRO A 138 -9.12 -5.98 7.04
N VAL A 139 -8.16 -6.87 7.30
CA VAL A 139 -6.72 -6.60 7.31
C VAL A 139 -6.03 -7.58 6.39
N GLU A 140 -5.28 -7.07 5.42
CA GLU A 140 -4.42 -7.84 4.55
C GLU A 140 -2.99 -7.35 4.73
N VAL A 141 -2.07 -8.27 4.93
CA VAL A 141 -0.64 -7.99 5.11
C VAL A 141 0.16 -8.91 4.22
N ALA A 142 1.12 -8.34 3.50
CA ALA A 142 2.19 -9.10 2.87
C ALA A 142 3.53 -8.54 3.33
N MET A 143 4.49 -9.42 3.65
CA MET A 143 5.80 -8.99 4.13
C MET A 143 6.89 -10.00 3.81
N ILE A 144 8.13 -9.51 3.71
CA ILE A 144 9.33 -10.30 3.54
C ILE A 144 10.48 -9.68 4.34
N TYR A 145 11.37 -10.51 4.84
CA TYR A 145 12.64 -10.06 5.41
C TYR A 145 13.77 -10.26 4.40
N ASN A 146 14.63 -9.27 4.30
CA ASN A 146 15.77 -9.23 3.38
C ASN A 146 17.09 -8.83 4.09
N THR A 147 18.19 -8.84 3.36
CA THR A 147 19.52 -8.55 3.90
C THR A 147 19.76 -7.06 4.19
N SER A 148 18.87 -6.15 3.82
CA SER A 148 19.03 -4.71 4.05
C SER A 148 18.96 -4.34 5.54
N PHE A 149 19.34 -3.09 5.85
CA PHE A 149 19.31 -2.51 7.20
C PHE A 149 18.17 -1.49 7.38
N SER A 150 17.31 -1.34 6.40
CA SER A 150 16.21 -0.37 6.41
C SER A 150 14.85 -1.04 6.38
N GLU A 151 13.89 -0.40 7.02
CA GLU A 151 12.45 -0.71 6.96
C GLU A 151 11.86 -0.09 5.68
N ASN A 152 11.04 -0.86 4.94
CA ASN A 152 10.26 -0.38 3.80
C ASN A 152 8.78 -0.75 4.02
N LEU A 153 8.02 0.15 4.61
CA LEU A 153 6.61 -0.06 4.92
C LEU A 153 5.70 0.80 4.04
N GLN A 154 4.78 0.13 3.36
CA GLN A 154 3.69 0.77 2.62
C GLN A 154 2.36 0.52 3.35
N SER A 155 1.53 1.54 3.49
CA SER A 155 0.25 1.39 4.18
C SER A 155 -0.91 1.98 3.40
N TYR A 156 -2.03 1.25 3.37
CA TYR A 156 -3.20 1.57 2.56
C TYR A 156 -4.48 1.47 3.37
N VAL A 157 -5.38 2.42 3.15
CA VAL A 157 -6.74 2.42 3.68
C VAL A 157 -7.71 2.58 2.51
N ASN A 158 -8.57 1.58 2.27
CA ASN A 158 -9.50 1.59 1.13
C ASN A 158 -8.78 1.91 -0.20
N ASN A 159 -7.62 1.30 -0.43
CA ASN A 159 -6.72 1.50 -1.58
C ASN A 159 -6.08 2.89 -1.67
N ILE A 160 -6.20 3.74 -0.65
CA ILE A 160 -5.54 5.05 -0.59
C ILE A 160 -4.20 4.86 0.13
N ASN A 161 -3.10 5.29 -0.50
CA ASN A 161 -1.78 5.28 0.13
C ASN A 161 -1.73 6.32 1.26
N THR A 162 -1.48 5.83 2.48
CA THR A 162 -1.33 6.65 3.68
C THR A 162 0.15 6.79 4.02
N HIS A 163 0.88 7.58 3.23
CA HIS A 163 2.34 7.68 3.33
C HIS A 163 2.84 8.27 4.67
N GLU A 164 2.00 8.99 5.41
CA GLU A 164 2.27 9.42 6.80
C GLU A 164 1.81 8.38 7.83
N GLY A 165 1.31 7.21 7.36
CA GLY A 165 0.86 6.11 8.21
C GLY A 165 -0.46 6.36 8.89
N GLY A 166 -0.49 6.17 10.21
CA GLY A 166 -1.67 6.32 11.04
C GLY A 166 -1.92 5.12 11.95
N THR A 167 -3.15 5.00 12.43
CA THR A 167 -3.55 4.03 13.45
C THR A 167 -3.39 2.57 13.00
N HIS A 168 -3.65 2.26 11.73
CA HIS A 168 -3.47 0.91 11.16
C HIS A 168 -1.98 0.53 11.10
N LEU A 169 -1.09 1.44 10.68
CA LEU A 169 0.34 1.18 10.65
C LEU A 169 0.91 1.01 12.07
N SER A 170 0.44 1.84 13.03
CA SER A 170 0.79 1.70 14.44
C SER A 170 0.32 0.35 15.01
N GLY A 171 -0.89 -0.09 14.62
CA GLY A 171 -1.42 -1.40 14.98
C GLY A 171 -0.58 -2.54 14.42
N PHE A 172 -0.18 -2.46 13.15
CA PHE A 172 0.71 -3.43 12.51
C PHE A 172 2.06 -3.54 13.24
N ARG A 173 2.75 -2.41 13.45
CA ARG A 173 4.05 -2.38 14.15
C ARG A 173 3.96 -2.98 15.56
N ARG A 174 2.88 -2.69 16.27
CA ARG A 174 2.63 -3.24 17.60
C ARG A 174 2.39 -4.75 17.55
N GLY A 175 1.52 -5.22 16.68
CA GLY A 175 1.22 -6.65 16.50
C GLY A 175 2.45 -7.44 16.11
N LEU A 176 3.20 -6.98 15.10
CA LEU A 176 4.44 -7.58 14.64
C LEU A 176 5.46 -7.72 15.78
N THR A 177 5.81 -6.61 16.43
CA THR A 177 6.84 -6.58 17.48
C THR A 177 6.46 -7.45 18.68
N THR A 178 5.20 -7.36 19.14
CA THR A 178 4.73 -8.15 20.28
C THR A 178 4.77 -9.65 20.00
N THR A 179 4.33 -10.05 18.81
CA THR A 179 4.26 -11.47 18.44
C THR A 179 5.65 -12.06 18.22
N LEU A 180 6.53 -11.38 17.49
CA LEU A 180 7.90 -11.86 17.28
C LEU A 180 8.68 -11.93 18.59
N LYS A 181 8.51 -10.95 19.50
CA LYS A 181 9.13 -10.96 20.81
C LYS A 181 8.64 -12.16 21.65
N LYS A 182 7.32 -12.36 21.72
CA LYS A 182 6.72 -13.50 22.41
C LYS A 182 7.25 -14.83 21.89
N TYR A 183 7.34 -14.98 20.56
CA TYR A 183 7.88 -16.18 19.93
C TYR A 183 9.36 -16.38 20.25
N ALA A 184 10.16 -15.33 20.16
CA ALA A 184 11.60 -15.39 20.46
C ALA A 184 11.89 -15.74 21.93
N ASP A 185 11.11 -15.19 22.86
CA ASP A 185 11.18 -15.52 24.29
C ASP A 185 10.79 -16.99 24.54
N SER A 186 9.66 -17.44 23.99
CA SER A 186 9.15 -18.82 24.21
C SER A 186 10.02 -19.89 23.57
N SER A 187 10.70 -19.56 22.46
CA SER A 187 11.62 -20.49 21.77
C SER A 187 13.02 -20.57 22.39
N GLY A 188 13.31 -19.79 23.44
CA GLY A 188 14.62 -19.76 24.12
C GLY A 188 15.73 -19.13 23.26
N LEU A 189 15.41 -18.50 22.13
CA LEU A 189 16.40 -17.88 21.24
C LEU A 189 17.04 -16.64 21.86
N LEU A 190 16.38 -16.01 22.84
CA LEU A 190 16.86 -14.81 23.54
C LEU A 190 17.59 -15.09 24.84
N ASP A 191 17.57 -16.30 25.38
CA ASP A 191 18.09 -16.67 26.71
C ASP A 191 19.58 -16.31 26.92
N LYS A 192 20.36 -16.27 25.87
CA LYS A 192 21.80 -16.00 25.91
C LYS A 192 22.17 -14.55 25.62
N LEU A 193 21.18 -13.70 25.33
CA LEU A 193 21.44 -12.30 25.01
C LEU A 193 21.73 -11.50 26.29
N LYS A 194 22.71 -10.60 26.20
CA LYS A 194 23.12 -9.68 27.29
C LYS A 194 22.69 -8.23 27.03
N PHE A 195 21.78 -8.02 26.08
CA PHE A 195 21.30 -6.71 25.65
C PHE A 195 19.80 -6.79 25.34
N ASP A 196 19.11 -5.66 25.42
CA ASP A 196 17.70 -5.55 25.11
C ASP A 196 17.49 -5.38 23.59
N ILE A 197 16.40 -5.95 23.07
CA ILE A 197 15.97 -5.77 21.69
C ILE A 197 14.91 -4.66 21.65
N ALA A 198 15.18 -3.62 20.87
CA ALA A 198 14.26 -2.51 20.67
C ALA A 198 13.17 -2.89 19.63
N GLY A 199 12.05 -2.15 19.65
CA GLY A 199 10.96 -2.39 18.68
C GLY A 199 11.40 -2.18 17.23
N ASP A 200 12.38 -1.34 16.98
CA ASP A 200 12.89 -1.03 15.65
C ASP A 200 13.75 -2.17 15.08
N ASP A 201 14.45 -2.93 15.94
CA ASP A 201 15.26 -4.07 15.53
C ASP A 201 14.40 -5.17 14.87
N PHE A 202 13.12 -5.30 15.28
CA PHE A 202 12.18 -6.23 14.67
C PHE A 202 11.75 -5.84 13.25
N ARG A 203 12.06 -4.62 12.81
CA ARG A 203 11.69 -4.10 11.49
C ARG A 203 12.88 -3.85 10.57
N GLU A 204 14.10 -4.08 11.04
CA GLU A 204 15.29 -3.99 10.21
C GLU A 204 15.28 -5.07 9.12
N GLY A 205 15.44 -4.65 7.87
CA GLY A 205 15.35 -5.52 6.70
C GLY A 205 13.93 -6.00 6.36
N LEU A 206 12.90 -5.39 6.96
CA LEU A 206 11.50 -5.70 6.67
C LEU A 206 10.99 -4.85 5.50
N THR A 207 10.50 -5.51 4.44
CA THR A 207 9.60 -4.90 3.46
C THR A 207 8.20 -5.43 3.74
N ALA A 208 7.23 -4.54 3.98
CA ALA A 208 5.86 -4.95 4.25
C ALA A 208 4.82 -3.96 3.70
N ILE A 209 3.68 -4.51 3.35
CA ILE A 209 2.49 -3.77 2.93
C ILE A 209 1.35 -4.15 3.86
N ILE A 210 0.67 -3.14 4.39
CA ILE A 210 -0.57 -3.32 5.12
C ILE A 210 -1.71 -2.62 4.39
N SER A 211 -2.78 -3.34 4.13
CA SER A 211 -4.01 -2.84 3.53
C SER A 211 -5.18 -3.12 4.45
N VAL A 212 -5.95 -2.09 4.81
CA VAL A 212 -7.15 -2.23 5.62
C VAL A 212 -8.37 -1.68 4.89
N LYS A 213 -9.54 -2.27 5.16
CA LYS A 213 -10.82 -1.74 4.70
C LYS A 213 -11.56 -1.19 5.91
N VAL A 214 -11.85 0.11 5.87
CA VAL A 214 -12.54 0.83 6.96
C VAL A 214 -13.80 1.45 6.39
N ALA A 215 -14.96 1.16 6.99
CA ALA A 215 -16.25 1.65 6.49
C ALA A 215 -16.34 3.18 6.54
N GLU A 216 -15.91 3.78 7.65
CA GLU A 216 -15.94 5.22 7.87
C GLU A 216 -14.53 5.73 8.25
N PRO A 217 -13.60 5.86 7.27
CA PRO A 217 -12.24 6.26 7.57
C PRO A 217 -12.16 7.75 7.93
N GLN A 218 -11.55 8.03 9.06
CA GLN A 218 -11.27 9.38 9.54
C GLN A 218 -9.79 9.69 9.27
N PHE A 219 -9.52 10.58 8.34
CA PHE A 219 -8.17 11.01 8.00
C PHE A 219 -7.83 12.33 8.69
N GLU A 220 -6.56 12.55 9.02
CA GLU A 220 -6.07 13.80 9.62
C GLU A 220 -6.01 14.98 8.64
N GLY A 221 -6.56 14.85 7.43
CA GLY A 221 -6.61 15.94 6.46
C GLY A 221 -7.27 15.52 5.15
N GLN A 222 -7.54 16.51 4.30
CA GLN A 222 -8.17 16.29 2.99
C GLN A 222 -7.28 15.47 2.03
N THR A 223 -5.98 15.50 2.20
CA THR A 223 -5.01 14.70 1.41
C THR A 223 -5.04 13.21 1.75
N LYS A 224 -5.72 12.83 2.86
CA LYS A 224 -5.90 11.44 3.30
C LYS A 224 -4.58 10.67 3.52
N THR A 225 -3.54 11.37 3.93
CA THR A 225 -2.20 10.83 4.09
C THR A 225 -2.00 10.02 5.37
N LYS A 226 -2.89 10.22 6.37
CA LYS A 226 -2.79 9.60 7.69
C LYS A 226 -4.16 9.23 8.25
N LEU A 227 -4.31 7.98 8.70
CA LEU A 227 -5.55 7.50 9.32
C LEU A 227 -5.59 7.82 10.82
N GLY A 228 -6.73 8.35 11.29
CA GLY A 228 -6.94 8.78 12.68
C GLY A 228 -7.85 7.88 13.53
N ASN A 229 -8.55 6.91 12.96
CA ASN A 229 -9.48 6.01 13.67
C ASN A 229 -8.79 5.24 14.81
N ARG A 230 -9.08 5.56 16.07
CA ARG A 230 -8.38 4.95 17.22
C ARG A 230 -8.67 3.47 17.41
N ASP A 231 -9.87 3.02 17.12
CA ASP A 231 -10.33 1.63 17.20
C ASP A 231 -9.58 0.71 16.23
N VAL A 232 -9.16 1.22 15.08
CA VAL A 232 -8.40 0.48 14.07
C VAL A 232 -7.05 0.00 14.60
N THR A 233 -6.38 0.75 15.49
CA THR A 233 -5.10 0.32 16.08
C THR A 233 -5.22 -1.03 16.79
N SER A 234 -6.25 -1.18 17.63
CA SER A 234 -6.47 -2.42 18.37
C SER A 234 -6.88 -3.57 17.46
N ALA A 235 -7.80 -3.31 16.52
CA ALA A 235 -8.26 -4.30 15.57
C ALA A 235 -7.10 -4.87 14.74
N VAL A 236 -6.28 -3.99 14.14
CA VAL A 236 -5.12 -4.38 13.34
C VAL A 236 -4.07 -5.10 14.18
N SER A 237 -3.76 -4.60 15.39
CA SER A 237 -2.77 -5.25 16.25
C SER A 237 -3.17 -6.68 16.62
N GLN A 238 -4.45 -6.90 16.93
CA GLN A 238 -4.96 -8.24 17.25
C GLN A 238 -4.96 -9.15 16.02
N ALA A 239 -5.45 -8.66 14.88
CA ALA A 239 -5.46 -9.43 13.63
C ALA A 239 -4.04 -9.86 13.22
N VAL A 240 -3.09 -8.92 13.21
CA VAL A 240 -1.69 -9.20 12.87
C VAL A 240 -1.06 -10.19 13.86
N SER A 241 -1.30 -10.01 15.16
CA SER A 241 -0.75 -10.92 16.17
C SER A 241 -1.24 -12.36 15.96
N GLU A 242 -2.53 -12.56 15.75
CA GLU A 242 -3.12 -13.88 15.55
C GLU A 242 -2.62 -14.54 14.25
N MET A 243 -2.64 -13.78 13.15
CA MET A 243 -2.17 -14.30 11.85
C MET A 243 -0.69 -14.65 11.86
N LEU A 244 0.13 -13.78 12.45
CA LEU A 244 1.57 -14.00 12.52
C LEU A 244 1.94 -15.13 13.49
N GLU A 245 1.24 -15.27 14.63
CA GLU A 245 1.45 -16.38 15.57
C GLU A 245 1.22 -17.73 14.85
N ASN A 246 0.12 -17.85 14.12
CA ASN A 246 -0.15 -19.05 13.31
C ASN A 246 0.94 -19.31 12.27
N TYR A 247 1.37 -18.28 11.54
CA TYR A 247 2.44 -18.45 10.56
C TYR A 247 3.75 -18.93 11.17
N LEU A 248 4.18 -18.34 12.30
CA LEU A 248 5.43 -18.70 12.97
C LEU A 248 5.40 -20.14 13.53
N GLU A 249 4.24 -20.61 14.00
CA GLU A 249 4.04 -21.99 14.45
C GLU A 249 4.10 -23.00 13.28
N GLU A 250 3.50 -22.63 12.15
CA GLU A 250 3.52 -23.46 10.93
C GLU A 250 4.87 -23.46 10.21
N ASN A 251 5.66 -22.40 10.35
CA ASN A 251 6.92 -22.19 9.63
C ASN A 251 8.11 -21.92 10.59
N PRO A 252 8.50 -22.91 11.45
CA PRO A 252 9.50 -22.69 12.49
C PRO A 252 10.91 -22.35 11.95
N ASN A 253 11.23 -22.78 10.72
CA ASN A 253 12.50 -22.44 10.08
C ASN A 253 12.57 -20.95 9.73
N ASP A 254 11.53 -20.40 9.10
CA ASP A 254 11.45 -18.98 8.77
C ASP A 254 11.40 -18.13 10.03
N ALA A 255 10.63 -18.56 11.04
CA ALA A 255 10.58 -17.93 12.34
C ALA A 255 11.97 -17.80 12.99
N LYS A 256 12.77 -18.85 12.95
CA LYS A 256 14.14 -18.86 13.46
C LYS A 256 15.05 -17.88 12.68
N ILE A 257 14.95 -17.86 11.33
CA ILE A 257 15.73 -16.95 10.48
C ILE A 257 15.38 -15.51 10.79
N ILE A 258 14.07 -15.18 10.88
CA ILE A 258 13.61 -13.84 11.23
C ILE A 258 14.14 -13.39 12.59
N VAL A 259 14.01 -14.22 13.64
CA VAL A 259 14.51 -13.89 14.98
C VAL A 259 16.04 -13.72 14.97
N GLN A 260 16.77 -14.53 14.21
CA GLN A 260 18.22 -14.36 14.06
C GLN A 260 18.58 -13.01 13.41
N LYS A 261 17.84 -12.57 12.38
CA LYS A 261 18.02 -11.25 11.79
C LYS A 261 17.80 -10.14 12.81
N VAL A 262 16.73 -10.22 13.62
CA VAL A 262 16.43 -9.26 14.71
C VAL A 262 17.57 -9.21 15.73
N ILE A 263 18.10 -10.35 16.13
CA ILE A 263 19.24 -10.41 17.07
C ILE A 263 20.48 -9.74 16.49
N LEU A 264 20.76 -9.95 15.19
CA LEU A 264 21.89 -9.30 14.51
C LEU A 264 21.73 -7.79 14.43
N ALA A 265 20.50 -7.29 14.18
CA ALA A 265 20.19 -5.87 14.17
C ALA A 265 20.48 -5.23 15.53
N ALA A 266 19.96 -5.82 16.63
CA ALA A 266 20.18 -5.36 17.98
C ALA A 266 21.66 -5.40 18.40
N GLN A 267 22.41 -6.42 17.98
CA GLN A 267 23.86 -6.51 18.22
C GLN A 267 24.64 -5.40 17.54
N ALA A 268 24.33 -5.08 16.29
CA ALA A 268 25.00 -4.02 15.55
C ALA A 268 24.86 -2.66 16.25
N LEU A 269 23.68 -2.32 16.74
CA LEU A 269 23.43 -1.11 17.51
C LEU A 269 24.17 -1.08 18.86
N SER A 270 24.18 -2.23 19.57
CA SER A 270 24.91 -2.36 20.85
C SER A 270 26.41 -2.12 20.68
N LEU A 271 27.03 -2.62 19.60
CA LEU A 271 28.45 -2.43 19.31
C LEU A 271 28.77 -0.97 18.98
N ILE A 272 27.89 -0.26 18.28
CA ILE A 272 28.07 1.17 17.96
C ILE A 272 28.05 2.01 19.23
N HIS A 273 27.14 1.72 20.16
CA HIS A 273 27.06 2.43 21.45
C HIS A 273 28.26 2.18 22.36
N ILE A 274 28.88 1.00 22.30
CA ILE A 274 30.09 0.68 23.06
C ILE A 274 31.32 1.36 22.45
N SER A 275 31.34 1.60 21.15
CA SER A 275 32.48 2.17 20.42
C SER A 275 32.49 3.72 20.37
N GLU A 276 31.40 4.40 20.76
CA GLU A 276 31.44 5.85 20.96
C GLU A 276 32.10 6.16 22.31
N PRO A 277 33.34 6.68 22.31
CA PRO A 277 33.95 7.15 23.57
C PRO A 277 33.13 8.33 24.05
N THR A 278 32.59 8.23 25.26
CA THR A 278 32.05 9.36 26.00
C THR A 278 33.06 10.51 25.88
N ARG A 279 32.77 11.52 25.08
CA ARG A 279 33.44 12.80 25.16
C ARG A 279 33.07 13.41 26.50
N LEU A 280 33.79 12.99 27.56
CA LEU A 280 33.89 13.74 28.76
C LEU A 280 34.44 15.10 28.38
N GLY A 281 33.57 16.14 28.55
CA GLY A 281 33.97 17.51 28.43
C GLY A 281 35.11 17.79 29.40
N PHE A 282 36.19 18.24 28.85
CA PHE A 282 37.15 19.02 29.60
C PHE A 282 36.70 20.48 29.54
N ILE A 283 36.45 21.03 30.68
CA ILE A 283 36.27 22.46 31.01
C ILE A 283 37.55 23.24 30.57
#